data_62c50f0e5fcdce8fc8a1991349730251
#
_entry.id   62c50f0e5fcdce8fc8a1991349730251
#
_cell.length_a   1.000
_cell.length_b   1.000
_cell.length_c   1.000
_cell.angle_alpha   90.00
_cell.angle_beta   90.00
_cell.angle_gamma   90.00
#
_symmetry.space_group_name_H-M   'P 1'
#
loop_
_entity.id
_entity.type
_entity.pdbx_description
1 polymer ?
#
loop_
_entity_poly.entity_id
_entity_poly.type
_entity_poly.pdbx_seq_one_letter_code
_entity_poly.pdbx_strand_id
1 'polypeptide(L)'
;MVKLSFQREKLKFEALLAESSVPATIIRATAFFRSLVGQVERVRVGKPFLLFSSGNLTACKPISDRDLARFIVSKLESPPSATAVLPIGGPGPALTPQDQGRLLCETLGQPFRTTSLPPEMFDWIRWLISPLALVSQRIRDRMEFLRIAKFYATESMLCWDATAERYDAEA
;
A
#
# COMPACT_ATOMS: atom_id res chain seq x y z
N MET A 1 -11.24 11.96 2.62
CA MET A 1 -12.40 11.08 2.98
C MET A 1 -11.99 9.63 2.87
N VAL A 2 -12.16 8.82 3.92
CA VAL A 2 -11.75 7.39 3.92
C VAL A 2 -12.62 6.61 2.95
N LYS A 3 -12.02 6.00 1.93
CA LYS A 3 -12.72 5.38 0.79
C LYS A 3 -13.05 3.89 1.00
N LEU A 4 -12.26 3.18 1.83
CA LEU A 4 -12.35 1.73 2.00
C LEU A 4 -12.91 1.35 3.38
N SER A 5 -13.70 0.27 3.44
CA SER A 5 -14.30 -0.23 4.67
C SER A 5 -13.27 -0.57 5.73
N PHE A 6 -12.21 -1.30 5.35
CA PHE A 6 -11.16 -1.69 6.31
C PHE A 6 -10.38 -0.49 6.88
N GLN A 7 -10.22 0.59 6.12
CA GLN A 7 -9.58 1.81 6.63
C GLN A 7 -10.46 2.48 7.70
N ARG A 8 -11.78 2.50 7.49
CA ARG A 8 -12.71 3.04 8.48
C ARG A 8 -12.69 2.25 9.79
N GLU A 9 -12.65 0.92 9.69
CA GLU A 9 -12.59 0.07 10.89
C GLU A 9 -11.26 0.23 11.63
N LYS A 10 -10.14 0.35 10.92
CA LYS A 10 -8.85 0.68 11.54
C LYS A 10 -8.89 2.03 12.27
N LEU A 11 -9.45 3.07 11.67
CA LEU A 11 -9.55 4.39 12.31
C LEU A 11 -10.47 4.36 13.55
N LYS A 12 -11.56 3.59 13.52
CA LYS A 12 -12.39 3.38 14.71
C LYS A 12 -11.60 2.71 15.84
N PHE A 13 -10.82 1.68 15.51
CA PHE A 13 -9.97 1.01 16.49
C PHE A 13 -8.90 1.95 17.06
N GLU A 14 -8.26 2.78 16.21
CA GLU A 14 -7.32 3.80 16.67
C GLU A 14 -7.98 4.82 17.60
N ALA A 15 -9.21 5.25 17.32
CA ALA A 15 -9.96 6.15 18.19
C ALA A 15 -10.25 5.51 19.55
N LEU A 16 -10.66 4.24 19.59
CA LEU A 16 -10.84 3.49 20.84
C LEU A 16 -9.55 3.38 21.65
N LEU A 17 -8.41 3.16 20.99
CA LEU A 17 -7.10 3.14 21.66
C LEU A 17 -6.74 4.52 22.24
N ALA A 18 -7.04 5.61 21.51
CA ALA A 18 -6.79 6.96 21.98
C ALA A 18 -7.63 7.35 23.20
N GLU A 19 -8.85 6.82 23.29
CA GLU A 19 -9.76 7.01 24.44
C GLU A 19 -9.45 6.08 25.63
N SER A 20 -8.63 5.05 25.42
CA SER A 20 -8.27 4.10 26.46
C SER A 20 -7.23 4.66 27.43
N SER A 21 -7.19 4.13 28.64
CA SER A 21 -6.14 4.43 29.62
C SER A 21 -4.80 3.71 29.34
N VAL A 22 -4.75 2.86 28.32
CA VAL A 22 -3.55 2.08 27.97
C VAL A 22 -2.76 2.84 26.91
N PRO A 23 -1.52 3.29 27.21
CA PRO A 23 -0.66 3.91 26.21
C PRO A 23 -0.39 2.95 25.05
N ALA A 24 -0.57 3.40 23.81
CA ALA A 24 -0.40 2.59 22.63
C ALA A 24 0.49 3.27 21.56
N THR A 25 1.32 2.49 20.89
CA THR A 25 2.04 2.95 19.71
C THR A 25 1.37 2.39 18.45
N ILE A 26 0.77 3.27 17.65
CA ILE A 26 0.13 2.93 16.40
C ILE A 26 1.11 3.17 15.26
N ILE A 27 1.62 2.10 14.65
CA ILE A 27 2.57 2.19 13.55
C ILE A 27 1.83 2.09 12.23
N ARG A 28 1.89 3.15 11.42
CA ARG A 28 1.29 3.23 10.08
C ARG A 28 2.36 3.09 9.01
N ALA A 29 2.58 1.86 8.54
CA ALA A 29 3.48 1.61 7.42
C ALA A 29 2.83 2.06 6.08
N THR A 30 3.63 2.69 5.20
CA THR A 30 3.17 3.21 3.91
C THR A 30 2.92 2.10 2.91
N ALA A 31 3.95 1.31 2.61
CA ALA A 31 3.90 0.20 1.66
C ALA A 31 4.90 -0.88 2.05
N PHE A 32 4.75 -2.09 1.50
CA PHE A 32 5.64 -3.21 1.74
C PHE A 32 6.22 -3.73 0.44
N PHE A 33 7.52 -4.04 0.41
CA PHE A 33 8.13 -4.75 -0.72
C PHE A 33 7.44 -6.08 -1.03
N ARG A 34 6.87 -6.72 -0.01
CA ARG A 34 6.10 -7.95 -0.16
C ARG A 34 4.91 -7.84 -1.13
N SER A 35 4.36 -6.64 -1.33
CA SER A 35 3.29 -6.41 -2.31
C SER A 35 3.74 -6.66 -3.76
N LEU A 36 5.05 -6.67 -4.03
CA LEU A 36 5.62 -6.92 -5.35
C LEU A 36 5.83 -8.41 -5.67
N VAL A 37 5.55 -9.34 -4.75
CA VAL A 37 5.81 -10.79 -4.95
C VAL A 37 5.18 -11.30 -6.24
N GLY A 38 3.94 -10.92 -6.55
CA GLY A 38 3.28 -11.30 -7.80
C GLY A 38 3.98 -10.76 -9.06
N GLN A 39 4.63 -9.61 -8.98
CA GLN A 39 5.42 -9.04 -10.07
C GLN A 39 6.78 -9.75 -10.21
N VAL A 40 7.39 -10.11 -9.07
CA VAL A 40 8.64 -10.91 -9.07
C VAL A 40 8.44 -12.20 -9.86
N GLU A 41 7.38 -12.95 -9.57
CA GLU A 41 7.07 -14.20 -10.27
C GLU A 41 6.80 -13.98 -11.77
N ARG A 42 6.09 -12.89 -12.12
CA ARG A 42 5.85 -12.53 -13.53
C ARG A 42 7.15 -12.29 -14.29
N VAL A 43 8.02 -11.44 -13.73
CA VAL A 43 9.30 -11.05 -14.36
C VAL A 43 10.23 -12.25 -14.47
N ARG A 44 10.30 -13.12 -13.46
CA ARG A 44 11.12 -14.35 -13.48
C ARG A 44 10.77 -15.29 -14.63
N VAL A 45 9.49 -15.38 -15.00
CA VAL A 45 9.05 -16.21 -16.13
C VAL A 45 9.02 -15.44 -17.46
N GLY A 46 9.73 -14.31 -17.56
CA GLY A 46 9.88 -13.51 -18.77
C GLY A 46 8.65 -12.68 -19.16
N LYS A 47 7.63 -12.58 -18.30
CA LYS A 47 6.47 -11.72 -18.54
C LYS A 47 6.78 -10.25 -18.20
N PRO A 48 6.20 -9.28 -18.91
CA PRO A 48 6.41 -7.88 -18.62
C PRO A 48 5.87 -7.49 -17.23
N PHE A 49 6.51 -6.52 -16.58
CA PHE A 49 6.03 -5.90 -15.35
C PHE A 49 4.69 -5.20 -15.61
N LEU A 50 3.71 -5.41 -14.75
CA LEU A 50 2.37 -4.86 -14.91
C LEU A 50 2.29 -3.48 -14.24
N LEU A 51 1.90 -2.49 -15.02
CA LEU A 51 1.63 -1.13 -14.56
C LEU A 51 0.15 -0.81 -14.67
N PHE A 52 -0.31 0.13 -13.84
CA PHE A 52 -1.59 0.79 -14.02
C PHE A 52 -1.33 2.20 -14.54
N SER A 53 -2.03 2.57 -15.63
CA SER A 53 -1.80 3.81 -16.36
C SER A 53 -0.32 3.94 -16.81
N SER A 54 0.29 5.12 -16.69
CA SER A 54 1.71 5.35 -17.01
C SER A 54 2.70 4.74 -16.01
N GLY A 55 2.21 4.28 -14.84
CA GLY A 55 3.07 3.85 -13.74
C GLY A 55 3.74 4.99 -12.95
N ASN A 56 3.40 6.25 -13.22
CA ASN A 56 3.95 7.44 -12.57
C ASN A 56 2.88 8.27 -11.82
N LEU A 57 1.63 7.77 -11.76
CA LEU A 57 0.53 8.50 -11.10
C LEU A 57 0.62 8.45 -9.58
N THR A 58 1.27 7.44 -9.04
CA THR A 58 1.36 7.19 -7.61
C THR A 58 2.80 6.97 -7.20
N ALA A 59 3.09 7.20 -5.93
CA ALA A 59 4.38 6.90 -5.35
C ALA A 59 4.21 6.29 -3.95
N CYS A 60 5.19 5.51 -3.52
CA CYS A 60 5.24 4.98 -2.16
C CYS A 60 6.68 4.83 -1.68
N LYS A 61 6.85 4.70 -0.36
CA LYS A 61 8.13 4.39 0.28
C LYS A 61 8.05 2.98 0.88
N PRO A 62 8.29 1.92 0.08
CA PRO A 62 8.13 0.56 0.55
C PRO A 62 9.16 0.21 1.61
N ILE A 63 8.72 -0.42 2.70
CA ILE A 63 9.57 -0.89 3.79
C ILE A 63 9.69 -2.42 3.74
N SER A 64 10.85 -2.96 4.13
CA SER A 64 11.01 -4.39 4.30
C SER A 64 10.37 -4.87 5.61
N ASP A 65 9.88 -6.12 5.64
CA ASP A 65 9.34 -6.73 6.86
C ASP A 65 10.40 -6.72 7.98
N ARG A 66 11.68 -6.87 7.63
CA ARG A 66 12.80 -6.86 8.58
C ARG A 66 13.02 -5.48 9.21
N ASP A 67 12.99 -4.42 8.40
CA ASP A 67 13.23 -3.06 8.90
C ASP A 67 12.03 -2.57 9.73
N LEU A 68 10.80 -2.94 9.30
CA LEU A 68 9.62 -2.69 10.11
C LEU A 68 9.69 -3.41 11.45
N ALA A 69 10.12 -4.68 11.48
CA ALA A 69 10.28 -5.43 12.72
C ALA A 69 11.33 -4.78 13.65
N ARG A 70 12.47 -4.34 13.11
CA ARG A 70 13.49 -3.60 13.88
C ARG A 70 12.92 -2.31 14.47
N PHE A 71 12.16 -1.57 13.67
CA PHE A 71 11.51 -0.36 14.14
C PHE A 71 10.52 -0.64 15.29
N ILE A 72 9.69 -1.68 15.14
CA ILE A 72 8.75 -2.10 16.19
C ILE A 72 9.50 -2.43 17.49
N VAL A 73 10.55 -3.24 17.40
CA VAL A 73 11.37 -3.62 18.58
C VAL A 73 11.96 -2.39 19.25
N SER A 74 12.50 -1.43 18.48
CA SER A 74 13.06 -0.19 19.08
C SER A 74 12.00 0.63 19.84
N LYS A 75 10.72 0.54 19.47
CA LYS A 75 9.62 1.22 20.17
C LYS A 75 9.16 0.46 21.42
N LEU A 76 9.38 -0.84 21.50
CA LEU A 76 9.14 -1.63 22.70
C LEU A 76 10.17 -1.35 23.80
N GLU A 77 11.41 -1.03 23.41
CA GLU A 77 12.48 -0.64 24.35
C GLU A 77 12.24 0.73 24.99
N SER A 78 11.46 1.59 24.33
CA SER A 78 11.08 2.92 24.80
C SER A 78 9.57 3.13 24.63
N PRO A 79 8.74 2.52 25.49
CA PRO A 79 7.30 2.61 25.37
C PRO A 79 6.83 4.06 25.57
N PRO A 80 5.78 4.48 24.87
CA PRO A 80 5.26 5.83 25.00
C PRO A 80 4.57 6.04 26.34
N SER A 81 4.60 7.26 26.84
CA SER A 81 3.81 7.69 28.00
C SER A 81 2.34 7.97 27.67
N ALA A 82 2.03 8.17 26.39
CA ALA A 82 0.69 8.41 25.85
C ALA A 82 0.55 7.76 24.47
N THR A 83 -0.68 7.55 24.03
CA THR A 83 -0.94 6.98 22.71
C THR A 83 -0.37 7.88 21.60
N ALA A 84 0.44 7.29 20.72
CA ALA A 84 1.11 7.98 19.62
C ALA A 84 0.90 7.26 18.29
N VAL A 85 0.77 8.04 17.21
CA VAL A 85 0.69 7.51 15.83
C VAL A 85 2.00 7.81 15.13
N LEU A 86 2.69 6.76 14.68
CA LEU A 86 4.00 6.83 14.04
C LEU A 86 3.88 6.35 12.57
N PRO A 87 3.88 7.28 11.61
CA PRO A 87 4.01 6.88 10.21
C PRO A 87 5.44 6.41 9.94
N ILE A 88 5.60 5.37 9.10
CA ILE A 88 6.90 4.87 8.67
C ILE A 88 6.87 4.44 7.21
N GLY A 89 7.91 4.84 6.48
CA GLY A 89 8.24 4.33 5.14
C GLY A 89 9.62 3.71 5.11
N GLY A 90 9.99 3.10 4.00
CA GLY A 90 11.35 2.65 3.74
C GLY A 90 12.32 3.83 3.57
N PRO A 91 13.63 3.60 3.70
CA PRO A 91 14.65 4.62 3.45
C PRO A 91 14.72 5.00 1.96
N GLY A 92 15.23 6.20 1.68
CA GLY A 92 15.41 6.70 0.33
C GLY A 92 14.18 7.41 -0.25
N PRO A 93 14.24 7.81 -1.53
CA PRO A 93 13.17 8.56 -2.18
C PRO A 93 11.91 7.71 -2.35
N ALA A 94 10.78 8.39 -2.56
CA ALA A 94 9.55 7.72 -2.96
C ALA A 94 9.71 7.10 -4.35
N LEU A 95 9.22 5.88 -4.51
CA LEU A 95 9.30 5.11 -5.75
C LEU A 95 7.94 5.06 -6.43
N THR A 96 7.90 5.42 -7.71
CA THR A 96 6.75 5.16 -8.56
C THR A 96 6.66 3.66 -8.90
N PRO A 97 5.50 3.13 -9.33
CA PRO A 97 5.41 1.78 -9.87
C PRO A 97 6.39 1.51 -11.02
N GLN A 98 6.70 2.53 -11.84
CA GLN A 98 7.68 2.40 -12.91
C GLN A 98 9.10 2.24 -12.37
N ASP A 99 9.48 3.00 -11.32
CA ASP A 99 10.78 2.87 -10.67
C ASP A 99 10.92 1.51 -9.99
N GLN A 100 9.88 1.05 -9.29
CA GLN A 100 9.85 -0.29 -8.69
C GLN A 100 10.02 -1.39 -9.74
N GLY A 101 9.36 -1.27 -10.89
CA GLY A 101 9.48 -2.22 -11.99
C GLY A 101 10.89 -2.24 -12.58
N ARG A 102 11.52 -1.07 -12.74
CA ARG A 102 12.90 -0.95 -13.22
C ARG A 102 13.89 -1.60 -12.27
N LEU A 103 13.84 -1.23 -10.99
CA LEU A 103 14.69 -1.79 -9.94
C LEU A 103 14.52 -3.31 -9.82
N LEU A 104 13.28 -3.80 -9.92
CA LEU A 104 13.00 -5.24 -9.88
C LEU A 104 13.63 -5.97 -11.07
N CYS A 105 13.46 -5.45 -12.28
CA CYS A 105 14.05 -6.06 -13.49
C CYS A 105 15.57 -6.04 -13.43
N GLU A 106 16.19 -4.94 -12.99
CA GLU A 106 17.64 -4.84 -12.77
C GLU A 106 18.13 -5.89 -11.76
N THR A 107 17.45 -6.02 -10.61
CA THR A 107 17.79 -6.99 -9.56
C THR A 107 17.70 -8.43 -10.05
N LEU A 108 16.75 -8.73 -10.96
CA LEU A 108 16.55 -10.05 -11.53
C LEU A 108 17.38 -10.31 -12.80
N GLY A 109 18.18 -9.35 -13.27
CA GLY A 109 18.92 -9.44 -14.51
C GLY A 109 18.03 -9.58 -15.76
N GLN A 110 16.80 -9.02 -15.72
CA GLN A 110 15.81 -9.10 -16.79
C GLN A 110 15.66 -7.73 -17.49
N PRO A 111 15.39 -7.72 -18.80
CA PRO A 111 15.11 -6.47 -19.49
C PRO A 111 13.82 -5.83 -18.95
N PHE A 112 13.85 -4.52 -18.74
CA PHE A 112 12.67 -3.78 -18.30
C PHE A 112 11.63 -3.71 -19.43
N ARG A 113 10.60 -4.55 -19.31
CA ARG A 113 9.43 -4.57 -20.19
C ARG A 113 8.18 -4.36 -19.37
N THR A 114 7.26 -3.54 -19.84
CA THR A 114 6.02 -3.21 -19.13
C THR A 114 4.79 -3.52 -19.96
N THR A 115 3.69 -3.79 -19.29
CA THR A 115 2.33 -3.80 -19.86
C THR A 115 1.48 -2.91 -18.99
N SER A 116 0.84 -1.90 -19.58
CA SER A 116 -0.03 -0.96 -18.87
C SER A 116 -1.49 -1.37 -19.03
N LEU A 117 -2.23 -1.29 -17.92
CA LEU A 117 -3.68 -1.50 -17.85
C LEU A 117 -4.36 -0.22 -17.33
N PRO A 118 -5.54 0.13 -17.86
CA PRO A 118 -6.29 1.26 -17.32
C PRO A 118 -6.87 0.89 -15.95
N PRO A 119 -6.74 1.76 -14.92
CA PRO A 119 -7.33 1.51 -13.60
C PRO A 119 -8.86 1.36 -13.63
N GLU A 120 -9.51 1.91 -14.63
CA GLU A 120 -10.96 1.83 -14.87
C GLU A 120 -11.43 0.38 -15.10
N MET A 121 -10.52 -0.50 -15.53
CA MET A 121 -10.84 -1.93 -15.70
C MET A 121 -11.44 -2.55 -14.42
N PHE A 122 -11.01 -2.09 -13.23
CA PHE A 122 -11.56 -2.56 -11.97
C PHE A 122 -13.05 -2.21 -11.82
N ASP A 123 -13.47 -1.04 -12.30
CA ASP A 123 -14.88 -0.64 -12.28
C ASP A 123 -15.71 -1.41 -13.30
N TRP A 124 -15.17 -1.67 -14.49
CA TRP A 124 -15.84 -2.49 -15.51
C TRP A 124 -16.08 -3.92 -15.01
N ILE A 125 -15.05 -4.53 -14.41
CA ILE A 125 -15.20 -5.87 -13.83
C ILE A 125 -16.24 -5.84 -12.70
N ARG A 126 -16.20 -4.86 -11.81
CA ARG A 126 -17.18 -4.70 -10.73
C ARG A 126 -18.60 -4.52 -11.27
N TRP A 127 -18.77 -3.69 -12.27
CA TRP A 127 -20.06 -3.49 -12.92
C TRP A 127 -20.60 -4.82 -13.51
N LEU A 128 -19.76 -5.57 -14.20
CA LEU A 128 -20.14 -6.85 -14.81
C LEU A 128 -20.58 -7.90 -13.78
N ILE A 129 -19.91 -7.99 -12.62
CA ILE A 129 -20.21 -8.99 -11.59
C ILE A 129 -21.23 -8.49 -10.55
N SER A 130 -21.63 -7.22 -10.60
CA SER A 130 -22.50 -6.59 -9.58
C SER A 130 -23.86 -7.29 -9.41
N PRO A 131 -24.57 -7.77 -10.47
CA PRO A 131 -25.84 -8.46 -10.28
C PRO A 131 -25.70 -9.75 -9.46
N LEU A 132 -24.58 -10.43 -9.60
CA LEU A 132 -24.32 -11.69 -8.90
C LEU A 132 -23.98 -11.47 -7.40
N ALA A 133 -23.63 -10.25 -7.01
CA ALA A 133 -23.36 -9.90 -5.63
C ALA A 133 -24.60 -9.99 -4.72
N LEU A 134 -25.81 -9.92 -5.30
CA LEU A 134 -27.06 -10.09 -4.56
C LEU A 134 -27.22 -11.48 -3.97
N VAL A 135 -26.66 -12.49 -4.65
CA VAL A 135 -26.86 -13.91 -4.30
C VAL A 135 -25.61 -14.60 -3.75
N SER A 136 -24.43 -13.95 -3.81
CA SER A 136 -23.17 -14.61 -3.43
C SER A 136 -22.26 -13.71 -2.58
N GLN A 137 -21.94 -14.18 -1.35
CA GLN A 137 -20.95 -13.52 -0.48
C GLN A 137 -19.58 -13.49 -1.14
N ARG A 138 -19.14 -14.55 -1.82
CA ARG A 138 -17.84 -14.61 -2.50
C ARG A 138 -17.70 -13.53 -3.56
N ILE A 139 -18.79 -13.14 -4.21
CA ILE A 139 -18.77 -12.07 -5.21
C ILE A 139 -18.68 -10.70 -4.53
N ARG A 140 -19.36 -10.50 -3.39
CA ARG A 140 -19.20 -9.28 -2.58
C ARG A 140 -17.76 -9.09 -2.13
N ASP A 141 -17.10 -10.16 -1.67
CA ASP A 141 -15.69 -10.12 -1.26
C ASP A 141 -14.77 -9.77 -2.44
N ARG A 142 -15.04 -10.32 -3.63
CA ARG A 142 -14.30 -9.96 -4.86
C ARG A 142 -14.50 -8.49 -5.25
N MET A 143 -15.70 -7.97 -5.11
CA MET A 143 -15.98 -6.55 -5.38
C MET A 143 -15.21 -5.64 -4.43
N GLU A 144 -15.11 -5.99 -3.15
CA GLU A 144 -14.31 -5.23 -2.18
C GLU A 144 -12.81 -5.34 -2.51
N PHE A 145 -12.32 -6.53 -2.89
CA PHE A 145 -10.94 -6.70 -3.36
C PHE A 145 -10.64 -5.81 -4.58
N LEU A 146 -11.53 -5.70 -5.56
CA LEU A 146 -11.36 -4.84 -6.73
C LEU A 146 -11.33 -3.35 -6.35
N ARG A 147 -12.09 -2.93 -5.33
CA ARG A 147 -12.02 -1.57 -4.78
C ARG A 147 -10.65 -1.29 -4.15
N ILE A 148 -10.16 -2.25 -3.37
CA ILE A 148 -8.84 -2.17 -2.73
C ILE A 148 -7.75 -2.10 -3.79
N ALA A 149 -7.80 -2.97 -4.81
CA ALA A 149 -6.85 -2.98 -5.91
C ALA A 149 -6.84 -1.65 -6.69
N LYS A 150 -8.03 -1.10 -7.00
CA LYS A 150 -8.13 0.22 -7.63
C LYS A 150 -7.52 1.31 -6.76
N PHE A 151 -7.81 1.30 -5.45
CA PHE A 151 -7.24 2.28 -4.53
C PHE A 151 -5.70 2.27 -4.56
N TYR A 152 -5.08 1.09 -4.48
CA TYR A 152 -3.62 0.98 -4.56
C TYR A 152 -3.04 1.32 -5.94
N ALA A 153 -3.83 1.22 -7.00
CA ALA A 153 -3.42 1.63 -8.35
C ALA A 153 -3.49 3.15 -8.59
N THR A 154 -4.27 3.89 -7.78
CA THR A 154 -4.59 5.31 -8.03
C THR A 154 -4.20 6.26 -6.90
N GLU A 155 -3.84 5.75 -5.72
CA GLU A 155 -3.51 6.59 -4.55
C GLU A 155 -2.06 6.36 -4.13
N SER A 156 -1.36 7.45 -3.82
CA SER A 156 0.00 7.38 -3.27
C SER A 156 -0.01 6.94 -1.82
N MET A 157 1.04 6.20 -1.43
CA MET A 157 1.23 5.72 -0.05
C MET A 157 2.50 6.34 0.52
N LEU A 158 2.38 7.60 0.92
CA LEU A 158 3.42 8.43 1.50
C LEU A 158 3.04 8.85 2.92
N CYS A 159 4.03 9.18 3.74
CA CYS A 159 3.80 9.77 5.04
C CYS A 159 3.44 11.26 4.87
N TRP A 160 2.46 11.73 5.62
CA TRP A 160 2.20 13.16 5.73
C TRP A 160 3.15 13.77 6.76
N ASP A 161 3.96 14.72 6.33
CA ASP A 161 4.76 15.56 7.21
C ASP A 161 3.95 16.80 7.59
N ALA A 162 3.49 16.83 8.84
CA ALA A 162 2.69 17.95 9.34
C ALA A 162 3.50 19.24 9.52
N THR A 163 4.84 19.14 9.65
CA THR A 163 5.72 20.31 9.82
C THR A 163 5.96 20.98 8.48
N ALA A 164 6.15 20.17 7.42
CA ALA A 164 6.38 20.66 6.07
C ALA A 164 5.08 20.86 5.28
N GLU A 165 3.93 20.51 5.85
CA GLU A 165 2.59 20.53 5.19
C GLU A 165 2.58 19.85 3.82
N ARG A 166 3.34 18.77 3.67
CA ARG A 166 3.46 18.01 2.43
C ARG A 166 3.63 16.51 2.69
N TYR A 167 3.39 15.73 1.64
CA TYR A 167 3.76 14.32 1.67
C TYR A 167 5.27 14.16 1.55
N ASP A 168 5.83 13.28 2.38
CA ASP A 168 7.24 12.91 2.36
C ASP A 168 7.55 12.09 1.09
N ALA A 169 7.93 12.79 0.03
CA ALA A 169 8.42 12.21 -1.23
C ALA A 169 9.95 12.08 -1.24
N GLU A 170 10.63 12.90 -0.41
CA GLU A 170 12.09 12.94 -0.28
C GLU A 170 12.44 12.80 1.21
N ALA A 171 13.10 11.75 1.59
CA ALA A 171 13.76 11.62 2.90
C ALA A 171 14.95 10.67 2.79
#